data_1c893ca2e627ad61a8849003c74d1bb0
#
_entry.id   1c893ca2e627ad61a8849003c74d1bb0
#
_cell.length_a   1.000
_cell.length_b   1.000
_cell.length_c   1.000
_cell.angle_alpha   90.00
_cell.angle_beta   90.00
_cell.angle_gamma   90.00
#
_symmetry.space_group_name_H-M   'P 1'
#
loop_
_entity.id
_entity.type
_entity.pdbx_description
1 polymer ?
#
loop_
_entity_poly.entity_id
_entity_poly.type
_entity_poly.pdbx_seq_one_letter_code
_entity_poly.pdbx_strand_id
1 'polypeptide(L)'
;MHFPNHEAAFKVIAEYLTDKDFGVIKSTSEVKYIGHRVVHGGKFTTPERVTPAVVEELRKVIPLAPLHNPASIIGIEAAQKIFPKETEHFVVFDTAFHQTMPEKAFRYAIPNHFYTEDKIRRYGFHGISHKYVDARTRRHFNNPHLKNITLHLGNGASMAAVNEQGHCIDTSMGFGPNEGMLMGTRCGDIDSAVVFFLGKKGLSNDEIAKIFNHESGMKGI
;
A
#
# COMPACT_ATOMS: atom_id res chain seq x y z
N MET A 1 -24.98 -8.56 4.91
CA MET A 1 -25.22 -7.55 3.85
C MET A 1 -24.36 -7.86 2.65
N HIS A 2 -24.89 -7.77 1.44
CA HIS A 2 -24.15 -7.93 0.20
C HIS A 2 -23.96 -6.56 -0.44
N PHE A 3 -22.72 -6.17 -0.70
CA PHE A 3 -22.40 -4.90 -1.36
C PHE A 3 -21.96 -5.18 -2.79
N PRO A 4 -22.70 -4.75 -3.81
CA PRO A 4 -22.37 -5.03 -5.21
C PRO A 4 -21.10 -4.29 -5.67
N ASN A 5 -20.74 -3.17 -5.04
CA ASN A 5 -19.56 -2.36 -5.35
C ASN A 5 -19.17 -1.44 -4.18
N HIS A 6 -18.03 -0.78 -4.31
CA HIS A 6 -17.50 0.15 -3.31
C HIS A 6 -18.41 1.37 -3.08
N GLU A 7 -19.09 1.89 -4.11
CA GLU A 7 -19.99 3.02 -3.97
C GLU A 7 -21.19 2.69 -3.06
N ALA A 8 -21.78 1.50 -3.23
CA ALA A 8 -22.84 1.03 -2.35
C ALA A 8 -22.35 0.87 -0.91
N ALA A 9 -21.15 0.35 -0.70
CA ALA A 9 -20.55 0.24 0.62
C ALA A 9 -20.32 1.61 1.28
N PHE A 10 -19.83 2.61 0.54
CA PHE A 10 -19.64 3.97 1.05
C PHE A 10 -20.96 4.66 1.44
N LYS A 11 -22.05 4.45 0.70
CA LYS A 11 -23.39 4.95 1.08
C LYS A 11 -23.83 4.40 2.43
N VAL A 12 -23.69 3.09 2.60
CA VAL A 12 -24.04 2.45 3.87
C VAL A 12 -23.17 2.96 5.02
N ILE A 13 -21.86 3.16 4.79
CA ILE A 13 -20.98 3.77 5.81
C ILE A 13 -21.49 5.16 6.21
N ALA A 14 -21.86 6.01 5.26
CA ALA A 14 -22.39 7.34 5.53
C ALA A 14 -23.74 7.28 6.31
N GLU A 15 -24.63 6.34 5.95
CA GLU A 15 -25.88 6.09 6.66
C GLU A 15 -25.61 5.66 8.12
N TYR A 16 -24.70 4.71 8.34
CA TYR A 16 -24.33 4.25 9.68
C TYR A 16 -23.68 5.35 10.52
N LEU A 17 -22.83 6.19 9.92
CA LEU A 17 -22.23 7.32 10.63
C LEU A 17 -23.25 8.34 11.12
N THR A 18 -24.36 8.51 10.39
CA THR A 18 -25.41 9.48 10.68
C THR A 18 -26.67 8.88 11.26
N ASP A 19 -26.68 7.58 11.60
CA ASP A 19 -27.83 6.90 12.17
C ASP A 19 -28.22 7.54 13.51
N LYS A 20 -29.54 7.67 13.74
CA LYS A 20 -30.08 8.37 14.92
C LYS A 20 -29.83 7.62 16.25
N ASP A 21 -29.65 6.30 16.21
CA ASP A 21 -29.57 5.45 17.42
C ASP A 21 -28.12 5.12 17.78
N PHE A 22 -27.23 4.96 16.80
CA PHE A 22 -25.84 4.56 17.00
C PHE A 22 -24.81 5.37 16.18
N GLY A 23 -25.25 6.29 15.35
CA GLY A 23 -24.36 7.16 14.58
C GLY A 23 -23.53 8.07 15.47
N VAL A 24 -22.33 8.41 15.00
CA VAL A 24 -21.37 9.22 15.76
C VAL A 24 -21.33 10.69 15.31
N ILE A 25 -22.02 11.04 14.23
CA ILE A 25 -22.19 12.39 13.72
C ILE A 25 -23.67 12.62 13.35
N LYS A 26 -24.12 13.86 13.38
CA LYS A 26 -25.50 14.22 13.03
C LYS A 26 -25.71 14.37 11.52
N SER A 27 -24.65 14.72 10.80
CA SER A 27 -24.68 14.94 9.36
C SER A 27 -23.28 14.71 8.77
N THR A 28 -23.23 14.26 7.52
CA THR A 28 -21.96 14.16 6.76
C THR A 28 -21.25 15.50 6.63
N SER A 29 -21.93 16.65 6.82
CA SER A 29 -21.32 18.00 6.82
C SER A 29 -20.39 18.26 8.01
N GLU A 30 -20.44 17.44 9.05
CA GLU A 30 -19.48 17.49 10.16
C GLU A 30 -18.10 16.92 9.77
N VAL A 31 -18.04 16.07 8.73
CA VAL A 31 -16.79 15.52 8.21
C VAL A 31 -16.05 16.59 7.41
N LYS A 32 -14.96 17.11 7.95
CA LYS A 32 -14.15 18.14 7.30
C LYS A 32 -13.03 17.58 6.44
N TYR A 33 -12.47 16.43 6.84
CA TYR A 33 -11.32 15.80 6.20
C TYR A 33 -11.54 14.31 6.03
N ILE A 34 -11.17 13.77 4.87
CA ILE A 34 -11.15 12.33 4.60
C ILE A 34 -9.76 11.94 4.11
N GLY A 35 -9.12 11.00 4.83
CA GLY A 35 -7.86 10.39 4.43
C GLY A 35 -8.10 9.10 3.67
N HIS A 36 -7.55 8.99 2.46
CA HIS A 36 -7.59 7.78 1.64
C HIS A 36 -6.22 7.11 1.64
N ARG A 37 -6.16 5.85 2.06
CA ARG A 37 -4.97 5.02 1.85
C ARG A 37 -4.93 4.57 0.41
N VAL A 38 -3.82 4.85 -0.26
CA VAL A 38 -3.52 4.37 -1.62
C VAL A 38 -2.23 3.57 -1.56
N VAL A 39 -2.22 2.38 -2.17
CA VAL A 39 -1.06 1.48 -2.04
C VAL A 39 0.14 2.06 -2.76
N HIS A 40 0.03 2.43 -4.03
CA HIS A 40 1.15 2.94 -4.82
C HIS A 40 0.95 4.41 -5.19
N GLY A 41 1.83 5.26 -4.65
CA GLY A 41 1.81 6.71 -4.90
C GLY A 41 2.61 7.17 -6.12
N GLY A 42 3.31 6.26 -6.81
CA GLY A 42 4.18 6.65 -7.93
C GLY A 42 5.27 7.62 -7.48
N LYS A 43 5.22 8.83 -8.01
CA LYS A 43 6.16 9.91 -7.69
C LYS A 43 5.91 10.60 -6.35
N PHE A 44 4.75 10.39 -5.73
CA PHE A 44 4.39 11.08 -4.50
C PHE A 44 5.12 10.48 -3.29
N THR A 45 5.78 11.33 -2.54
CA THR A 45 6.55 10.99 -1.33
C THR A 45 5.92 11.53 -0.05
N THR A 46 4.90 12.36 -0.19
CA THR A 46 4.14 13.01 0.88
C THR A 46 2.64 12.80 0.68
N PRO A 47 1.81 12.98 1.72
CA PRO A 47 0.37 13.08 1.54
C PRO A 47 0.00 14.20 0.56
N GLU A 48 -0.98 13.94 -0.30
CA GLU A 48 -1.44 14.92 -1.29
C GLU A 48 -2.93 15.21 -1.13
N ARG A 49 -3.34 16.47 -1.37
CA ARG A 49 -4.76 16.82 -1.49
C ARG A 49 -5.30 16.22 -2.78
N VAL A 50 -6.45 15.57 -2.71
CA VAL A 50 -7.09 14.99 -3.90
C VAL A 50 -7.53 16.09 -4.86
N THR A 51 -6.93 16.09 -6.02
CA THR A 51 -7.28 16.93 -7.18
C THR A 51 -7.43 16.06 -8.42
N PRO A 52 -8.08 16.54 -9.50
CA PRO A 52 -8.11 15.77 -10.76
C PRO A 52 -6.71 15.38 -11.26
N ALA A 53 -5.72 16.25 -11.09
CA ALA A 53 -4.33 15.97 -11.47
C ALA A 53 -3.71 14.83 -10.63
N VAL A 54 -3.97 14.80 -9.33
CA VAL A 54 -3.51 13.71 -8.45
C VAL A 54 -4.16 12.39 -8.84
N VAL A 55 -5.48 12.37 -9.08
CA VAL A 55 -6.20 11.16 -9.52
C VAL A 55 -5.64 10.65 -10.85
N GLU A 56 -5.35 11.54 -11.80
CA GLU A 56 -4.76 11.16 -13.08
C GLU A 56 -3.36 10.55 -12.92
N GLU A 57 -2.52 11.10 -12.04
CA GLU A 57 -1.23 10.49 -11.71
C GLU A 57 -1.39 9.09 -11.08
N LEU A 58 -2.40 8.91 -10.22
CA LEU A 58 -2.69 7.59 -9.65
C LEU A 58 -3.15 6.57 -10.70
N ARG A 59 -3.86 7.01 -11.77
CA ARG A 59 -4.23 6.15 -12.89
C ARG A 59 -3.01 5.66 -13.67
N LYS A 60 -2.00 6.53 -13.87
CA LYS A 60 -0.76 6.18 -14.57
C LYS A 60 0.05 5.09 -13.88
N VAL A 61 -0.08 4.96 -12.57
CA VAL A 61 0.64 3.94 -11.78
C VAL A 61 -0.18 2.67 -11.51
N ILE A 62 -1.37 2.53 -12.09
CA ILE A 62 -2.15 1.29 -12.03
C ILE A 62 -1.32 0.05 -12.46
N PRO A 63 -0.49 0.09 -13.52
CA PRO A 63 0.33 -1.07 -13.88
C PRO A 63 1.29 -1.54 -12.78
N LEU A 64 1.69 -0.66 -11.87
CA LEU A 64 2.55 -1.00 -10.72
C LEU A 64 1.78 -1.58 -9.52
N ALA A 65 0.46 -1.36 -9.46
CA ALA A 65 -0.41 -1.87 -8.39
C ALA A 65 -1.81 -2.23 -8.92
N PRO A 66 -1.93 -3.17 -9.88
CA PRO A 66 -3.18 -3.43 -10.60
C PRO A 66 -4.29 -3.99 -9.71
N LEU A 67 -3.94 -4.66 -8.62
CA LEU A 67 -4.91 -5.22 -7.67
C LEU A 67 -5.44 -4.20 -6.65
N HIS A 68 -4.77 -3.05 -6.47
CA HIS A 68 -5.07 -2.13 -5.37
C HIS A 68 -5.47 -0.73 -5.84
N ASN A 69 -4.70 -0.12 -6.73
CA ASN A 69 -4.93 1.27 -7.11
C ASN A 69 -6.29 1.52 -7.79
N PRO A 70 -6.82 0.64 -8.66
CA PRO A 70 -8.16 0.83 -9.22
C PRO A 70 -9.25 0.94 -8.15
N ALA A 71 -9.23 0.04 -7.16
CA ALA A 71 -10.19 0.06 -6.06
C ALA A 71 -10.05 1.32 -5.20
N SER A 72 -8.81 1.78 -4.96
CA SER A 72 -8.55 3.02 -4.23
C SER A 72 -9.12 4.25 -4.94
N ILE A 73 -8.94 4.35 -6.27
CA ILE A 73 -9.49 5.45 -7.09
C ILE A 73 -11.02 5.46 -7.05
N ILE A 74 -11.65 4.29 -7.22
CA ILE A 74 -13.11 4.14 -7.10
C ILE A 74 -13.58 4.60 -5.71
N GLY A 75 -12.86 4.23 -4.65
CA GLY A 75 -13.16 4.66 -3.29
C GLY A 75 -13.07 6.17 -3.09
N ILE A 76 -12.05 6.82 -3.66
CA ILE A 76 -11.90 8.29 -3.64
C ILE A 76 -13.08 8.95 -4.33
N GLU A 77 -13.40 8.53 -5.55
CA GLU A 77 -14.49 9.09 -6.35
C GLU A 77 -15.87 8.88 -5.70
N ALA A 78 -16.08 7.71 -5.08
CA ALA A 78 -17.30 7.43 -4.33
C ALA A 78 -17.45 8.34 -3.11
N ALA A 79 -16.38 8.52 -2.33
CA ALA A 79 -16.40 9.42 -1.18
C ALA A 79 -16.67 10.86 -1.59
N GLN A 80 -16.07 11.36 -2.68
CA GLN A 80 -16.31 12.71 -3.20
C GLN A 80 -17.77 12.94 -3.66
N LYS A 81 -18.49 11.89 -4.06
CA LYS A 81 -19.90 11.96 -4.42
C LYS A 81 -20.84 12.01 -3.20
N ILE A 82 -20.44 11.36 -2.11
CA ILE A 82 -21.29 11.12 -0.94
C ILE A 82 -21.13 12.25 0.10
N PHE A 83 -19.91 12.71 0.31
CA PHE A 83 -19.62 13.78 1.25
C PHE A 83 -19.75 15.16 0.58
N PRO A 84 -20.04 16.24 1.37
CA PRO A 84 -20.15 17.59 0.85
C PRO A 84 -18.90 18.05 0.09
N LYS A 85 -19.06 18.99 -0.86
CA LYS A 85 -17.96 19.56 -1.64
C LYS A 85 -16.91 20.30 -0.79
N GLU A 86 -17.30 20.74 0.39
CA GLU A 86 -16.45 21.41 1.39
C GLU A 86 -15.56 20.43 2.16
N THR A 87 -15.86 19.13 2.09
CA THR A 87 -15.02 18.10 2.70
C THR A 87 -13.74 17.97 1.90
N GLU A 88 -12.61 18.13 2.56
CA GLU A 88 -11.30 17.99 1.94
C GLU A 88 -10.85 16.54 1.95
N HIS A 89 -10.35 16.06 0.82
CA HIS A 89 -9.86 14.71 0.66
C HIS A 89 -8.36 14.71 0.49
N PHE A 90 -7.67 13.82 1.22
CA PHE A 90 -6.22 13.61 1.12
C PHE A 90 -5.91 12.15 0.83
N VAL A 91 -4.85 11.92 0.07
CA VAL A 91 -4.30 10.58 -0.17
C VAL A 91 -2.99 10.41 0.59
N VAL A 92 -2.79 9.25 1.17
CA VAL A 92 -1.55 8.81 1.82
C VAL A 92 -1.11 7.49 1.20
N PHE A 93 0.20 7.28 1.05
CA PHE A 93 0.73 6.20 0.24
C PHE A 93 1.55 5.22 1.06
N ASP A 94 1.31 3.93 0.84
CA ASP A 94 2.08 2.86 1.49
C ASP A 94 3.56 2.87 1.06
N THR A 95 3.84 3.33 -0.17
CA THR A 95 5.19 3.38 -0.70
C THR A 95 5.98 4.62 -0.27
N ALA A 96 5.31 5.67 0.23
CA ALA A 96 5.96 6.98 0.45
C ALA A 96 7.09 6.95 1.48
N PHE A 97 6.92 6.23 2.59
CA PHE A 97 7.93 6.13 3.64
C PHE A 97 9.26 5.53 3.14
N HIS A 98 9.17 4.63 2.17
CA HIS A 98 10.31 3.91 1.61
C HIS A 98 11.06 4.70 0.51
N GLN A 99 10.57 5.89 0.13
CA GLN A 99 11.22 6.68 -0.92
C GLN A 99 12.56 7.29 -0.49
N THR A 100 12.89 7.23 0.79
CA THR A 100 14.20 7.63 1.34
C THR A 100 15.28 6.56 1.18
N MET A 101 14.94 5.37 0.68
CA MET A 101 15.93 4.29 0.45
C MET A 101 17.02 4.77 -0.53
N PRO A 102 18.31 4.49 -0.24
CA PRO A 102 19.39 4.77 -1.16
C PRO A 102 19.32 3.86 -2.40
N GLU A 103 19.91 4.30 -3.50
CA GLU A 103 19.84 3.58 -4.78
C GLU A 103 20.28 2.11 -4.67
N LYS A 104 21.34 1.85 -3.91
CA LYS A 104 21.86 0.49 -3.66
C LYS A 104 20.85 -0.46 -2.97
N ALA A 105 19.85 0.08 -2.28
CA ALA A 105 18.82 -0.71 -1.60
C ALA A 105 17.58 -0.94 -2.47
N PHE A 106 17.26 0.00 -3.38
CA PHE A 106 16.06 -0.12 -4.19
C PHE A 106 16.30 -0.67 -5.60
N ARG A 107 17.54 -0.68 -6.11
CA ARG A 107 17.84 -1.17 -7.47
C ARG A 107 17.92 -2.69 -7.48
N TYR A 108 17.27 -3.29 -8.47
CA TYR A 108 17.49 -4.69 -8.81
C TYR A 108 18.68 -4.82 -9.76
N ALA A 109 19.42 -5.93 -9.65
CA ALA A 109 20.54 -6.25 -10.53
C ALA A 109 20.09 -6.81 -11.89
N ILE A 110 19.28 -6.02 -12.60
CA ILE A 110 18.77 -6.32 -13.95
C ILE A 110 19.14 -5.17 -14.90
N PRO A 111 19.01 -5.32 -16.24
CA PRO A 111 19.36 -4.27 -17.19
C PRO A 111 18.72 -2.92 -16.86
N ASN A 112 19.53 -1.85 -16.94
CA ASN A 112 19.17 -0.51 -16.45
C ASN A 112 17.90 0.08 -17.07
N HIS A 113 17.59 -0.24 -18.31
CA HIS A 113 16.41 0.28 -18.99
C HIS A 113 15.11 -0.09 -18.27
N PHE A 114 15.00 -1.25 -17.64
CA PHE A 114 13.85 -1.62 -16.83
C PHE A 114 13.60 -0.67 -15.64
N TYR A 115 14.66 -0.09 -15.09
CA TYR A 115 14.49 0.94 -14.08
C TYR A 115 14.16 2.31 -14.69
N THR A 116 14.90 2.71 -15.75
CA THR A 116 14.76 4.05 -16.31
C THR A 116 13.45 4.24 -17.07
N GLU A 117 12.97 3.20 -17.74
CA GLU A 117 11.76 3.24 -18.59
C GLU A 117 10.54 2.71 -17.83
N ASP A 118 10.62 1.48 -17.29
CA ASP A 118 9.50 0.78 -16.67
C ASP A 118 9.36 1.06 -15.17
N LYS A 119 10.30 1.79 -14.56
CA LYS A 119 10.33 2.11 -13.13
C LYS A 119 10.38 0.86 -12.23
N ILE A 120 10.96 -0.24 -12.74
CA ILE A 120 11.11 -1.48 -11.95
C ILE A 120 12.20 -1.26 -10.90
N ARG A 121 11.77 -1.20 -9.65
CA ARG A 121 12.61 -1.05 -8.46
C ARG A 121 11.90 -1.61 -7.23
N ARG A 122 12.61 -1.76 -6.12
CA ARG A 122 12.00 -1.97 -4.81
C ARG A 122 11.27 -0.70 -4.38
N TYR A 123 9.96 -0.81 -4.08
CA TYR A 123 9.13 0.28 -3.55
C TYR A 123 8.88 0.13 -2.06
N GLY A 124 8.66 -1.09 -1.59
CA GLY A 124 8.21 -1.35 -0.23
C GLY A 124 6.74 -0.95 0.00
N PHE A 125 6.14 -1.55 1.01
CA PHE A 125 4.72 -1.34 1.34
C PHE A 125 4.56 -1.24 2.85
N HIS A 126 3.33 -1.03 3.34
CA HIS A 126 3.01 -0.78 4.74
C HIS A 126 3.72 0.46 5.32
N GLY A 127 4.17 1.39 4.46
CA GLY A 127 4.97 2.54 4.86
C GLY A 127 4.29 3.45 5.87
N ILE A 128 2.95 3.57 5.82
CA ILE A 128 2.16 4.31 6.81
C ILE A 128 2.33 3.67 8.19
N SER A 129 2.24 2.32 8.27
CA SER A 129 2.44 1.57 9.51
C SER A 129 3.87 1.70 10.03
N HIS A 130 4.87 1.48 9.15
CA HIS A 130 6.28 1.59 9.52
C HIS A 130 6.63 2.98 10.04
N LYS A 131 6.19 4.04 9.36
CA LYS A 131 6.38 5.44 9.80
C LYS A 131 5.75 5.70 11.16
N TYR A 132 4.54 5.20 11.39
CA TYR A 132 3.85 5.37 12.65
C TYR A 132 4.57 4.65 13.79
N VAL A 133 4.95 3.39 13.58
CA VAL A 133 5.65 2.59 14.59
C VAL A 133 7.01 3.21 14.90
N ASP A 134 7.80 3.63 13.90
CA ASP A 134 9.06 4.35 14.13
C ASP A 134 8.86 5.59 15.00
N ALA A 135 7.91 6.45 14.64
CA ALA A 135 7.64 7.67 15.41
C ALA A 135 7.20 7.37 16.86
N ARG A 136 6.39 6.32 17.07
CA ARG A 136 5.97 5.88 18.40
C ARG A 136 7.12 5.32 19.22
N THR A 137 7.99 4.53 18.58
CA THR A 137 9.18 3.95 19.21
C THR A 137 10.14 5.05 19.68
N ARG A 138 10.46 6.01 18.81
CA ARG A 138 11.31 7.17 19.19
C ARG A 138 10.76 7.96 20.36
N ARG A 139 9.45 8.20 20.36
CA ARG A 139 8.78 8.88 21.49
C ARG A 139 8.83 8.06 22.75
N HIS A 140 8.57 6.75 22.70
CA HIS A 140 8.57 5.86 23.86
C HIS A 140 9.92 5.82 24.56
N PHE A 141 11.01 5.73 23.79
CA PHE A 141 12.37 5.73 24.33
C PHE A 141 12.96 7.13 24.54
N ASN A 142 12.18 8.18 24.28
CA ASN A 142 12.64 9.58 24.32
C ASN A 142 13.97 9.79 23.56
N ASN A 143 14.15 9.13 22.44
CA ASN A 143 15.35 9.18 21.61
C ASN A 143 15.00 9.45 20.14
N PRO A 144 15.15 10.71 19.67
CA PRO A 144 14.85 11.09 18.29
C PRO A 144 15.85 10.50 17.28
N HIS A 145 17.03 10.07 17.72
CA HIS A 145 18.10 9.51 16.89
C HIS A 145 18.19 7.98 16.98
N LEU A 146 17.10 7.32 17.36
CA LEU A 146 17.05 5.86 17.46
C LEU A 146 17.13 5.22 16.05
N LYS A 147 18.05 4.26 15.87
CA LYS A 147 18.00 3.31 14.76
C LYS A 147 17.11 2.15 15.18
N ASN A 148 16.19 1.74 14.33
CA ASN A 148 15.31 0.63 14.65
C ASN A 148 14.94 -0.20 13.41
N ILE A 149 14.41 -1.39 13.67
CA ILE A 149 13.75 -2.22 12.67
C ILE A 149 12.29 -2.32 13.09
N THR A 150 11.39 -1.91 12.22
CA THR A 150 9.96 -2.00 12.42
C THR A 150 9.40 -3.21 11.68
N LEU A 151 8.44 -3.91 12.30
CA LEU A 151 7.76 -5.07 11.73
C LEU A 151 6.27 -4.79 11.64
N HIS A 152 5.70 -5.00 10.46
CA HIS A 152 4.26 -5.05 10.23
C HIS A 152 3.88 -6.51 10.01
N LEU A 153 3.18 -7.12 10.96
CA LEU A 153 2.87 -8.57 10.98
C LEU A 153 1.35 -8.75 10.88
N GLY A 154 0.83 -8.66 9.66
CA GLY A 154 -0.54 -8.98 9.30
C GLY A 154 -0.60 -10.22 8.41
N ASN A 155 -1.70 -10.41 7.66
CA ASN A 155 -1.74 -11.42 6.59
C ASN A 155 -0.68 -11.12 5.51
N GLY A 156 -0.49 -9.84 5.16
CA GLY A 156 0.74 -9.35 4.54
C GLY A 156 1.71 -8.95 5.65
N ALA A 157 2.99 -9.28 5.50
CA ALA A 157 4.02 -8.95 6.48
C ALA A 157 5.24 -8.32 5.83
N SER A 158 5.85 -7.36 6.51
CA SER A 158 7.09 -6.70 6.06
C SER A 158 7.91 -6.18 7.22
N MET A 159 9.20 -5.95 6.94
CA MET A 159 10.14 -5.27 7.82
C MET A 159 10.66 -4.01 7.13
N ALA A 160 11.03 -3.00 7.91
CA ALA A 160 11.73 -1.82 7.44
C ALA A 160 12.84 -1.43 8.42
N ALA A 161 14.04 -1.16 7.88
CA ALA A 161 15.17 -0.63 8.62
C ALA A 161 15.12 0.90 8.56
N VAL A 162 15.22 1.55 9.71
CA VAL A 162 15.11 3.00 9.85
C VAL A 162 16.37 3.54 10.52
N ASN A 163 17.01 4.53 9.90
CA ASN A 163 18.21 5.16 10.42
C ASN A 163 17.92 6.22 11.48
N GLU A 164 18.98 6.85 12.03
CA GLU A 164 18.90 7.87 13.09
C GLU A 164 18.13 9.14 12.68
N GLN A 165 17.98 9.41 11.38
CA GLN A 165 17.20 10.55 10.87
C GLN A 165 15.71 10.23 10.69
N GLY A 166 15.28 8.96 10.91
CA GLY A 166 13.91 8.51 10.66
C GLY A 166 13.64 8.16 9.18
N HIS A 167 14.70 7.96 8.40
CA HIS A 167 14.59 7.56 7.01
C HIS A 167 14.63 6.03 6.89
N CYS A 168 13.73 5.48 6.11
CA CYS A 168 13.80 4.09 5.69
C CYS A 168 15.04 3.90 4.80
N ILE A 169 15.90 2.96 5.16
CA ILE A 169 17.13 2.65 4.42
C ILE A 169 17.07 1.30 3.71
N ASP A 170 16.12 0.44 4.11
CA ASP A 170 15.83 -0.84 3.46
C ASP A 170 14.47 -1.36 3.92
N THR A 171 13.85 -2.23 3.12
CA THR A 171 12.58 -2.89 3.47
C THR A 171 12.48 -4.25 2.78
N SER A 172 11.71 -5.17 3.36
CA SER A 172 11.62 -6.55 2.87
C SER A 172 10.74 -6.72 1.65
N MET A 173 9.64 -5.96 1.51
CA MET A 173 8.81 -6.01 0.30
C MET A 173 9.50 -5.25 -0.84
N GLY A 174 9.32 -5.73 -2.07
CA GLY A 174 10.05 -5.30 -3.25
C GLY A 174 9.25 -4.44 -4.23
N PHE A 175 9.33 -4.81 -5.49
CA PHE A 175 8.53 -4.24 -6.58
C PHE A 175 7.04 -4.46 -6.34
N GLY A 176 6.67 -5.65 -5.90
CA GLY A 176 5.34 -6.02 -5.43
C GLY A 176 5.33 -6.41 -3.94
N PRO A 177 4.14 -6.64 -3.37
CA PRO A 177 3.99 -6.95 -1.95
C PRO A 177 4.19 -8.45 -1.62
N ASN A 178 4.92 -9.19 -2.45
CA ASN A 178 5.16 -10.63 -2.25
C ASN A 178 6.59 -10.93 -1.77
N GLU A 179 7.59 -10.15 -2.24
CA GLU A 179 9.01 -10.32 -1.86
C GLU A 179 9.20 -10.16 -0.34
N GLY A 180 10.17 -10.84 0.22
CA GLY A 180 10.61 -10.74 1.61
C GLY A 180 10.09 -11.87 2.48
N MET A 181 9.42 -11.51 3.58
CA MET A 181 9.00 -12.47 4.60
C MET A 181 7.96 -13.47 4.07
N LEU A 182 8.00 -14.69 4.60
CA LEU A 182 6.87 -15.63 4.54
C LEU A 182 5.65 -14.98 5.20
N MET A 183 4.48 -15.06 4.54
CA MET A 183 3.26 -14.38 4.98
C MET A 183 2.10 -15.36 5.16
N GLY A 184 0.91 -14.89 5.50
CA GLY A 184 -0.24 -15.76 5.70
C GLY A 184 -0.61 -16.58 4.47
N THR A 185 -0.68 -15.93 3.30
CA THR A 185 -1.05 -16.57 2.02
C THR A 185 -0.05 -16.32 0.89
N ARG A 186 0.99 -15.51 1.12
CA ARG A 186 2.02 -15.17 0.14
C ARG A 186 3.31 -15.90 0.45
N CYS A 187 4.01 -16.37 -0.59
CA CYS A 187 5.22 -17.18 -0.42
C CYS A 187 6.40 -16.42 0.21
N GLY A 188 6.48 -15.10 0.09
CA GLY A 188 7.71 -14.37 0.39
C GLY A 188 8.78 -14.61 -0.67
N ASP A 189 10.05 -14.54 -0.27
CA ASP A 189 11.18 -14.79 -1.17
C ASP A 189 11.12 -16.19 -1.77
N ILE A 190 11.33 -16.25 -3.08
CA ILE A 190 11.36 -17.49 -3.83
C ILE A 190 12.37 -17.35 -4.98
N ASP A 191 13.03 -18.43 -5.33
CA ASP A 191 13.88 -18.48 -6.53
C ASP A 191 13.02 -18.24 -7.78
N SER A 192 13.40 -17.26 -8.57
CA SER A 192 12.71 -16.92 -9.83
C SER A 192 12.64 -18.07 -10.83
N ALA A 193 13.56 -19.05 -10.74
CA ALA A 193 13.53 -20.26 -11.56
C ALA A 193 12.25 -21.09 -11.36
N VAL A 194 11.63 -21.00 -10.17
CA VAL A 194 10.35 -21.67 -9.88
C VAL A 194 9.24 -21.16 -10.79
N VAL A 195 9.19 -19.85 -11.08
CA VAL A 195 8.21 -19.26 -12.02
C VAL A 195 8.32 -19.91 -13.39
N PHE A 196 9.54 -19.99 -13.92
CA PHE A 196 9.79 -20.59 -15.23
C PHE A 196 9.51 -22.10 -15.25
N PHE A 197 9.80 -22.80 -14.14
CA PHE A 197 9.51 -24.23 -14.01
C PHE A 197 8.00 -24.51 -14.03
N LEU A 198 7.22 -23.74 -13.28
CA LEU A 198 5.76 -23.86 -13.25
C LEU A 198 5.13 -23.52 -14.60
N GLY A 199 5.64 -22.49 -15.30
CA GLY A 199 5.23 -22.17 -16.66
C GLY A 199 5.49 -23.33 -17.65
N LYS A 200 6.65 -23.99 -17.55
CA LYS A 200 6.94 -25.20 -18.35
C LYS A 200 6.03 -26.37 -18.01
N LYS A 201 5.44 -26.43 -16.84
CA LYS A 201 4.41 -27.41 -16.46
C LYS A 201 3.02 -27.06 -17.01
N GLY A 202 2.87 -25.93 -17.72
CA GLY A 202 1.63 -25.50 -18.35
C GLY A 202 0.80 -24.50 -17.56
N LEU A 203 1.29 -24.01 -16.42
CA LEU A 203 0.57 -22.97 -15.67
C LEU A 203 0.74 -21.61 -16.36
N SER A 204 -0.35 -20.88 -16.46
CA SER A 204 -0.35 -19.48 -16.91
C SER A 204 0.26 -18.54 -15.85
N ASN A 205 0.66 -17.35 -16.25
CA ASN A 205 1.15 -16.33 -15.32
C ASN A 205 0.12 -15.99 -14.23
N ASP A 206 -1.17 -15.96 -14.56
CA ASP A 206 -2.24 -15.66 -13.59
C ASP A 206 -2.41 -16.78 -12.56
N GLU A 207 -2.29 -18.06 -12.98
CA GLU A 207 -2.32 -19.20 -12.06
C GLU A 207 -1.10 -19.19 -11.12
N ILE A 208 0.09 -18.91 -11.66
CA ILE A 208 1.32 -18.78 -10.84
C ILE A 208 1.17 -17.61 -9.84
N ALA A 209 0.69 -16.46 -10.31
CA ALA A 209 0.45 -15.32 -9.44
C ALA A 209 -0.58 -15.63 -8.34
N LYS A 210 -1.66 -16.35 -8.67
CA LYS A 210 -2.65 -16.81 -7.69
C LYS A 210 -2.03 -17.72 -6.64
N ILE A 211 -1.24 -18.70 -7.05
CA ILE A 211 -0.53 -19.63 -6.14
C ILE A 211 0.35 -18.82 -5.17
N PHE A 212 1.21 -17.93 -5.70
CA PHE A 212 2.17 -17.20 -4.88
C PHE A 212 1.53 -16.17 -3.93
N ASN A 213 0.38 -15.60 -4.28
CA ASN A 213 -0.27 -14.57 -3.48
C ASN A 213 -1.39 -15.09 -2.55
N HIS A 214 -2.03 -16.22 -2.87
CA HIS A 214 -3.27 -16.64 -2.19
C HIS A 214 -3.25 -18.07 -1.67
N GLU A 215 -2.32 -18.91 -2.14
CA GLU A 215 -2.28 -20.35 -1.85
C GLU A 215 -0.96 -20.79 -1.23
N SER A 216 -0.05 -19.85 -0.95
CA SER A 216 1.29 -20.09 -0.41
C SER A 216 1.42 -19.55 1.02
N GLY A 217 2.63 -19.31 1.46
CA GLY A 217 2.93 -18.85 2.82
C GLY A 217 2.56 -19.89 3.87
N MET A 218 2.12 -19.43 5.05
CA MET A 218 1.67 -20.31 6.14
C MET A 218 0.50 -21.22 5.73
N LYS A 219 -0.31 -20.77 4.77
CA LYS A 219 -1.41 -21.57 4.22
C LYS A 219 -0.92 -22.72 3.32
N GLY A 220 0.24 -22.55 2.69
CA GLY A 220 0.78 -23.50 1.71
C GLY A 220 1.61 -24.64 2.32
N ILE A 221 1.87 -24.57 3.62
CA ILE A 221 2.58 -25.55 4.42
C ILE A 221 1.73 -26.02 5.58
#